data_8c67ab7ccbeb4893b402a6cd4d1e5bea
#
_entry.id   8c67ab7ccbeb4893b402a6cd4d1e5bea
#
_cell.length_a   1.000
_cell.length_b   1.000
_cell.length_c   1.000
_cell.angle_alpha   90.00
_cell.angle_beta   90.00
_cell.angle_gamma   90.00
#
_symmetry.space_group_name_H-M   'P 1'
#
loop_
_entity.id
_entity.type
_entity.pdbx_description
1 polymer ?
#
loop_
_entity_poly.entity_id
_entity_poly.type
_entity_poly.pdbx_seq_one_letter_code
_entity_poly.pdbx_strand_id
1 'polypeptide(L)'
;VEKPKDGDELLMNKSIIEKKQSAVVRALAFVACVLSLAGFTHSLSAQEITYPDEFATPIPLMGEILGDFHFPISSDSALAQSFFDQGIQMMYAFAKLESARSFREAQAADPDCAICFWGEAWSWGSYLNGAMTTADAPRALAALNKALALIDSANEKEADLIRSLESRYIDDYDPEKRRIQDQAYADTMAGLSRKYPNDLNIATLYADALFLLEERRGYRRLEDPNVIRLHGVLESVLARDITHPGACHLYVHATESTPTPELAAPCAKFLGTAIPGASHINHMPSHTWNEMGLWEEAVRANTIAWHSDQKAAIGKGVAIYPTHNLTMLYYAAAMGGASASSIQASKDLAKLNGNSAMHAMSLVRFGRYDEVLALDNEPNGDVNRSMYLFSQGYAALKQGDGDRASAVLTVLLDLTEMTTARFRFHDGKNIIGALAGILEGQIKWDDGNIEGAAEAFRRATRYYDSLNYDEPEPLPFSPRHWLGAAYLALGAYDAALAEYELDMDDHPNNVWSLHGATTAMQKLGRDTKEIETALDSAMQFADVWLLDSRL
;
A
#
# COMPACT_ATOMS: atom_id res chain seq x y z
N VAL A 1 16.94 -69.81 75.65
CA VAL A 1 18.31 -69.95 75.27
C VAL A 1 18.54 -69.40 73.88
N GLU A 2 19.38 -68.53 73.70
CA GLU A 2 19.56 -67.48 72.70
C GLU A 2 19.86 -68.01 71.25
N LYS A 3 19.37 -67.24 70.30
CA LYS A 3 19.68 -67.31 68.87
C LYS A 3 20.97 -66.51 68.57
N PRO A 4 21.74 -66.91 67.58
CA PRO A 4 22.83 -66.11 67.06
C PRO A 4 22.38 -65.06 66.03
N LYS A 5 23.14 -63.95 65.91
CA LYS A 5 22.85 -62.78 65.13
C LYS A 5 23.17 -62.96 63.64
N ASP A 6 22.14 -62.81 62.82
CA ASP A 6 22.23 -62.63 61.36
C ASP A 6 22.58 -61.17 61.03
N GLY A 7 23.84 -60.79 61.09
CA GLY A 7 24.20 -59.38 60.81
C GLY A 7 25.34 -59.17 59.77
N ASP A 8 26.20 -60.14 59.62
CA ASP A 8 27.46 -59.91 58.85
C ASP A 8 27.40 -60.41 57.37
N GLU A 9 26.53 -61.36 57.02
CA GLU A 9 26.38 -61.80 55.63
C GLU A 9 25.62 -60.80 54.73
N LEU A 10 24.73 -60.00 55.32
CA LEU A 10 23.94 -59.00 54.58
C LEU A 10 24.76 -57.76 54.17
N LEU A 11 25.81 -57.40 54.95
CA LEU A 11 26.65 -56.24 54.67
C LEU A 11 27.71 -56.53 53.59
N MET A 12 28.19 -57.78 53.49
CA MET A 12 29.17 -58.14 52.45
C MET A 12 28.51 -58.27 51.07
N ASN A 13 27.28 -58.78 51.01
CA ASN A 13 26.53 -58.87 49.73
C ASN A 13 26.06 -57.47 49.23
N LYS A 14 25.75 -56.52 50.10
CA LYS A 14 25.38 -55.16 49.72
C LYS A 14 26.57 -54.39 49.09
N SER A 15 27.78 -54.53 49.66
CA SER A 15 29.02 -53.90 49.17
C SER A 15 29.43 -54.40 47.77
N ILE A 16 29.21 -55.70 47.44
CA ILE A 16 29.52 -56.30 46.16
C ILE A 16 28.47 -55.90 45.11
N ILE A 17 27.19 -55.76 45.46
CA ILE A 17 26.11 -55.31 44.59
C ILE A 17 26.28 -53.81 44.27
N GLU A 18 26.61 -52.98 45.25
CA GLU A 18 26.83 -51.55 45.01
C GLU A 18 28.08 -51.25 44.16
N LYS A 19 29.19 -52.03 44.33
CA LYS A 19 30.36 -51.94 43.44
C LYS A 19 30.10 -52.39 42.02
N LYS A 20 29.24 -53.42 41.80
CA LYS A 20 28.88 -53.88 40.47
C LYS A 20 27.88 -52.90 39.78
N GLN A 21 26.96 -52.33 40.55
CA GLN A 21 26.06 -51.28 40.02
C GLN A 21 26.79 -49.98 39.68
N SER A 22 27.77 -49.56 40.48
CA SER A 22 28.64 -48.40 40.16
C SER A 22 29.52 -48.60 38.94
N ALA A 23 30.02 -49.81 38.67
CA ALA A 23 30.79 -50.14 37.46
C ALA A 23 29.93 -50.15 36.19
N VAL A 24 28.70 -50.71 36.27
CA VAL A 24 27.74 -50.70 35.16
C VAL A 24 27.22 -49.30 34.84
N VAL A 25 26.94 -48.48 35.88
CA VAL A 25 26.49 -47.09 35.71
C VAL A 25 27.60 -46.22 35.10
N ARG A 26 28.88 -46.45 35.49
CA ARG A 26 30.03 -45.74 34.88
C ARG A 26 30.29 -46.20 33.44
N ALA A 27 30.09 -47.48 33.10
CA ALA A 27 30.24 -47.99 31.75
C ALA A 27 29.07 -47.47 30.84
N LEU A 28 27.85 -47.41 31.34
CA LEU A 28 26.72 -46.85 30.62
C LEU A 28 26.81 -45.31 30.47
N ALA A 29 27.37 -44.60 31.46
CA ALA A 29 27.62 -43.14 31.35
C ALA A 29 28.72 -42.84 30.32
N PHE A 30 29.78 -43.71 30.21
CA PHE A 30 30.84 -43.52 29.26
C PHE A 30 30.37 -43.86 27.81
N VAL A 31 29.53 -44.89 27.62
CA VAL A 31 28.92 -45.20 26.33
C VAL A 31 27.89 -44.12 25.95
N ALA A 32 27.15 -43.56 26.87
CA ALA A 32 26.24 -42.45 26.59
C ALA A 32 26.99 -41.16 26.23
N CYS A 33 28.15 -40.86 26.86
CA CYS A 33 29.02 -39.73 26.48
C CYS A 33 29.68 -39.92 25.12
N VAL A 34 30.10 -41.14 24.78
CA VAL A 34 30.72 -41.44 23.46
C VAL A 34 29.67 -41.44 22.34
N LEU A 35 28.44 -41.88 22.61
CA LEU A 35 27.30 -41.80 21.68
C LEU A 35 26.76 -40.38 21.54
N SER A 36 26.88 -39.50 22.56
CA SER A 36 26.48 -38.07 22.44
C SER A 36 27.55 -37.22 21.75
N LEU A 37 28.82 -37.68 21.66
CA LEU A 37 29.87 -37.01 20.89
C LEU A 37 29.93 -37.48 19.41
N ALA A 38 29.32 -38.62 19.09
CA ALA A 38 29.24 -39.10 17.71
C ALA A 38 27.91 -38.74 16.99
N GLY A 39 26.95 -38.09 17.71
CA GLY A 39 25.60 -37.79 17.21
C GLY A 39 25.29 -36.32 16.94
N PHE A 40 26.24 -35.39 17.10
CA PHE A 40 26.10 -33.99 16.75
C PHE A 40 26.96 -33.55 15.55
N THR A 41 26.95 -34.34 14.49
CA THR A 41 26.98 -33.73 13.18
C THR A 41 25.53 -33.24 12.94
N HIS A 42 25.16 -32.06 13.39
CA HIS A 42 24.13 -31.31 12.74
C HIS A 42 24.65 -31.10 11.30
N SER A 43 24.20 -31.95 10.39
CA SER A 43 24.04 -31.52 9.03
C SER A 43 23.08 -30.32 9.16
N LEU A 44 23.62 -29.10 9.14
CA LEU A 44 22.88 -27.96 8.64
C LEU A 44 22.49 -28.41 7.22
N SER A 45 21.31 -29.06 7.10
CA SER A 45 20.69 -29.19 5.80
C SER A 45 20.52 -27.75 5.35
N ALA A 46 21.31 -27.34 4.38
CA ALA A 46 21.07 -26.08 3.71
C ALA A 46 19.59 -26.10 3.35
N GLN A 47 18.82 -25.20 3.93
CA GLN A 47 17.40 -25.12 3.67
C GLN A 47 17.27 -24.91 2.16
N GLU A 48 16.65 -25.85 1.45
CA GLU A 48 16.53 -25.78 0.00
C GLU A 48 15.79 -24.49 -0.35
N ILE A 49 16.45 -23.59 -1.10
CA ILE A 49 15.87 -22.31 -1.49
C ILE A 49 14.79 -22.61 -2.54
N THR A 50 13.53 -22.38 -2.15
CA THR A 50 12.39 -22.54 -3.04
C THR A 50 12.07 -21.20 -3.71
N TYR A 51 11.66 -21.23 -4.98
CA TYR A 51 11.22 -20.06 -5.74
C TYR A 51 9.72 -20.18 -6.05
N PRO A 52 9.02 -19.06 -6.27
CA PRO A 52 7.64 -19.08 -6.76
C PRO A 52 7.49 -19.86 -8.07
N ASP A 53 6.30 -20.40 -8.32
CA ASP A 53 6.02 -21.26 -9.49
C ASP A 53 6.30 -20.54 -10.83
N GLU A 54 6.17 -19.22 -10.87
CA GLU A 54 6.46 -18.39 -12.03
C GLU A 54 7.92 -18.47 -12.50
N PHE A 55 8.84 -18.88 -11.61
CA PHE A 55 10.25 -19.08 -11.94
C PHE A 55 10.53 -20.40 -12.69
N ALA A 56 9.53 -21.28 -12.80
CA ALA A 56 9.66 -22.52 -13.59
C ALA A 56 9.76 -22.26 -15.11
N THR A 57 9.37 -21.07 -15.57
CA THR A 57 9.42 -20.69 -16.99
C THR A 57 10.18 -19.37 -17.17
N PRO A 58 11.01 -19.24 -18.22
CA PRO A 58 11.66 -17.99 -18.57
C PRO A 58 10.66 -16.84 -18.75
N ILE A 59 11.05 -15.61 -18.36
CA ILE A 59 10.30 -14.42 -18.70
C ILE A 59 10.76 -13.88 -20.05
N PRO A 60 9.85 -13.53 -20.99
CA PRO A 60 10.28 -12.96 -22.27
C PRO A 60 10.76 -11.52 -22.12
N LEU A 61 11.55 -11.03 -23.09
CA LEU A 61 11.77 -9.60 -23.26
C LEU A 61 10.45 -8.91 -23.62
N MET A 62 10.13 -7.85 -22.89
CA MET A 62 8.87 -7.10 -22.98
C MET A 62 9.03 -5.75 -23.70
N GLY A 63 9.97 -5.65 -24.66
CA GLY A 63 10.41 -4.37 -25.24
C GLY A 63 9.30 -3.42 -25.70
N GLU A 64 8.15 -3.94 -26.19
CA GLU A 64 7.03 -3.09 -26.65
C GLU A 64 6.25 -2.41 -25.50
N ILE A 65 6.44 -2.88 -24.26
CA ILE A 65 5.69 -2.40 -23.10
C ILE A 65 6.58 -1.75 -22.04
N LEU A 66 7.89 -1.66 -22.30
CA LEU A 66 8.87 -0.96 -21.48
C LEU A 66 9.05 0.49 -21.95
N GLY A 67 9.68 1.29 -21.10
CA GLY A 67 10.19 2.62 -21.45
C GLY A 67 11.63 2.57 -21.96
N ASP A 68 12.15 3.75 -22.30
CA ASP A 68 13.50 3.91 -22.84
C ASP A 68 14.60 3.97 -21.75
N PHE A 69 14.25 3.68 -20.48
CA PHE A 69 15.21 3.77 -19.38
C PHE A 69 16.31 2.72 -19.52
N HIS A 70 17.55 3.18 -19.41
CA HIS A 70 18.75 2.38 -19.57
C HIS A 70 19.68 2.51 -18.36
N PHE A 71 20.08 1.40 -17.78
CA PHE A 71 21.07 1.30 -16.70
C PHE A 71 22.29 0.54 -17.22
N PRO A 72 23.37 1.20 -17.66
CA PRO A 72 24.52 0.53 -18.27
C PRO A 72 25.25 -0.37 -17.29
N ILE A 73 25.58 -1.59 -17.73
CA ILE A 73 26.33 -2.61 -16.98
C ILE A 73 27.62 -3.01 -17.72
N SER A 74 28.56 -3.67 -16.99
CA SER A 74 29.85 -4.08 -17.55
C SER A 74 29.80 -5.35 -18.41
N SER A 75 28.63 -5.97 -18.61
CA SER A 75 28.48 -7.13 -19.47
C SER A 75 28.62 -6.79 -20.95
N ASP A 76 29.37 -7.63 -21.70
CA ASP A 76 29.45 -7.55 -23.16
C ASP A 76 28.23 -8.16 -23.87
N SER A 77 27.33 -8.82 -23.13
CA SER A 77 26.11 -9.43 -23.67
C SER A 77 24.99 -8.40 -23.82
N ALA A 78 24.66 -8.03 -25.05
CA ALA A 78 23.52 -7.14 -25.32
C ALA A 78 22.18 -7.73 -24.80
N LEU A 79 22.06 -9.06 -24.75
CA LEU A 79 20.87 -9.72 -24.20
C LEU A 79 20.81 -9.59 -22.68
N ALA A 80 21.96 -9.75 -21.98
CA ALA A 80 22.03 -9.52 -20.54
C ALA A 80 21.69 -8.06 -20.20
N GLN A 81 22.20 -7.09 -20.95
CA GLN A 81 21.86 -5.66 -20.80
C GLN A 81 20.35 -5.42 -20.96
N SER A 82 19.74 -6.01 -22.00
CA SER A 82 18.29 -5.81 -22.24
C SER A 82 17.43 -6.39 -21.12
N PHE A 83 17.76 -7.56 -20.60
CA PHE A 83 17.06 -8.14 -19.44
C PHE A 83 17.35 -7.39 -18.14
N PHE A 84 18.54 -6.82 -18.00
CA PHE A 84 18.89 -6.00 -16.86
C PHE A 84 18.05 -4.71 -16.84
N ASP A 85 17.94 -4.02 -17.97
CA ASP A 85 17.08 -2.82 -18.12
C ASP A 85 15.62 -3.14 -17.83
N GLN A 86 15.11 -4.28 -18.31
CA GLN A 86 13.78 -4.77 -17.96
C GLN A 86 13.64 -4.99 -16.45
N GLY A 87 14.62 -5.64 -15.81
CA GLY A 87 14.62 -5.90 -14.37
C GLY A 87 14.56 -4.62 -13.55
N ILE A 88 15.36 -3.61 -13.91
CA ILE A 88 15.35 -2.29 -13.25
C ILE A 88 13.99 -1.59 -13.42
N GLN A 89 13.45 -1.56 -14.64
CA GLN A 89 12.17 -0.92 -14.91
C GLN A 89 11.02 -1.62 -14.15
N MET A 90 11.04 -2.95 -14.09
CA MET A 90 10.06 -3.72 -13.31
C MET A 90 10.20 -3.45 -11.80
N MET A 91 11.43 -3.30 -11.27
CA MET A 91 11.61 -2.94 -9.87
C MET A 91 11.13 -1.52 -9.58
N TYR A 92 11.41 -0.55 -10.45
CA TYR A 92 10.85 0.81 -10.35
C TYR A 92 9.32 0.83 -10.49
N ALA A 93 8.72 -0.17 -11.12
CA ALA A 93 7.29 -0.36 -11.17
C ALA A 93 6.73 -1.17 -10.00
N PHE A 94 7.55 -1.59 -9.04
CA PHE A 94 7.19 -2.47 -7.91
C PHE A 94 6.73 -3.89 -8.31
N ALA A 95 7.01 -4.30 -9.54
CA ALA A 95 6.80 -5.65 -10.05
C ALA A 95 7.98 -6.56 -9.67
N LYS A 96 8.14 -6.84 -8.38
CA LYS A 96 9.31 -7.54 -7.81
C LYS A 96 9.57 -8.92 -8.43
N LEU A 97 8.52 -9.71 -8.67
CA LEU A 97 8.68 -11.05 -9.24
C LEU A 97 9.18 -10.98 -10.69
N GLU A 98 8.60 -10.11 -11.50
CA GLU A 98 9.03 -9.89 -12.89
C GLU A 98 10.43 -9.29 -12.95
N SER A 99 10.78 -8.42 -12.01
CA SER A 99 12.12 -7.88 -11.85
C SER A 99 13.14 -8.98 -11.57
N ALA A 100 12.92 -9.80 -10.52
CA ALA A 100 13.82 -10.90 -10.16
C ALA A 100 13.96 -11.93 -11.30
N ARG A 101 12.86 -12.27 -12.00
CA ARG A 101 12.88 -13.16 -13.17
C ARG A 101 13.70 -12.55 -14.30
N SER A 102 13.56 -11.25 -14.57
CA SER A 102 14.33 -10.55 -15.62
C SER A 102 15.82 -10.56 -15.32
N PHE A 103 16.22 -10.32 -14.07
CA PHE A 103 17.64 -10.43 -13.69
C PHE A 103 18.18 -11.86 -13.81
N ARG A 104 17.35 -12.89 -13.59
CA ARG A 104 17.77 -14.28 -13.82
C ARG A 104 17.97 -14.60 -15.30
N GLU A 105 17.17 -14.03 -16.19
CA GLU A 105 17.44 -14.13 -17.63
C GLU A 105 18.72 -13.39 -18.03
N ALA A 106 19.00 -12.22 -17.39
CA ALA A 106 20.27 -11.54 -17.59
C ALA A 106 21.46 -12.40 -17.15
N GLN A 107 21.37 -13.10 -16.00
CA GLN A 107 22.36 -14.08 -15.53
C GLN A 107 22.51 -15.28 -16.47
N ALA A 108 21.41 -15.75 -17.07
CA ALA A 108 21.47 -16.85 -18.04
C ALA A 108 22.13 -16.42 -19.36
N ALA A 109 21.95 -15.15 -19.76
CA ALA A 109 22.56 -14.55 -20.94
C ALA A 109 24.06 -14.22 -20.75
N ASP A 110 24.49 -13.97 -19.51
CA ASP A 110 25.87 -13.75 -19.09
C ASP A 110 26.09 -14.27 -17.65
N PRO A 111 26.55 -15.52 -17.49
CA PRO A 111 26.76 -16.14 -16.17
C PRO A 111 27.84 -15.49 -15.31
N ASP A 112 28.72 -14.69 -15.90
CA ASP A 112 29.80 -13.97 -15.22
C ASP A 112 29.43 -12.51 -14.86
N CYS A 113 28.22 -12.07 -15.21
CA CYS A 113 27.70 -10.75 -14.91
C CYS A 113 27.38 -10.59 -13.41
N ALA A 114 28.33 -10.12 -12.61
CA ALA A 114 28.17 -9.96 -11.16
C ALA A 114 27.00 -9.03 -10.80
N ILE A 115 26.84 -7.91 -11.52
CA ILE A 115 25.76 -6.93 -11.27
C ILE A 115 24.35 -7.50 -11.59
N CYS A 116 24.24 -8.51 -12.47
CA CYS A 116 22.98 -9.19 -12.75
C CYS A 116 22.47 -9.95 -11.51
N PHE A 117 23.36 -10.53 -10.72
CA PHE A 117 23.00 -11.17 -9.44
C PHE A 117 22.69 -10.15 -8.34
N TRP A 118 23.33 -8.96 -8.34
CA TRP A 118 22.93 -7.85 -7.48
C TRP A 118 21.49 -7.42 -7.76
N GLY A 119 21.09 -7.33 -9.02
CA GLY A 119 19.73 -6.96 -9.40
C GLY A 119 18.68 -7.94 -8.83
N GLU A 120 18.94 -9.25 -8.95
CA GLU A 120 18.08 -10.29 -8.34
C GLU A 120 18.03 -10.13 -6.81
N ALA A 121 19.18 -9.94 -6.15
CA ALA A 121 19.26 -9.75 -4.71
C ALA A 121 18.45 -8.50 -4.27
N TRP A 122 18.57 -7.38 -4.99
CA TRP A 122 17.82 -6.16 -4.72
C TRP A 122 16.31 -6.37 -4.86
N SER A 123 15.87 -7.11 -5.88
CA SER A 123 14.44 -7.41 -6.12
C SER A 123 13.79 -8.19 -4.98
N TRP A 124 14.51 -9.07 -4.29
CA TRP A 124 13.99 -9.82 -3.15
C TRP A 124 13.91 -8.98 -1.87
N GLY A 125 14.61 -7.86 -1.79
CA GLY A 125 14.65 -7.00 -0.61
C GLY A 125 13.35 -6.30 -0.28
N SER A 126 13.36 -5.58 0.86
CA SER A 126 12.29 -4.66 1.23
C SER A 126 12.19 -3.51 0.22
N TYR A 127 11.01 -2.99 0.01
CA TYR A 127 10.75 -1.82 -0.83
C TYR A 127 9.63 -0.99 -0.19
N LEU A 128 9.28 0.14 -0.75
CA LEU A 128 8.30 1.06 -0.16
C LEU A 128 6.98 0.36 0.22
N ASN A 129 6.44 -0.52 -0.63
CA ASN A 129 5.14 -1.17 -0.42
C ASN A 129 5.21 -2.49 0.38
N GLY A 130 6.40 -2.96 0.77
CA GLY A 130 6.48 -4.21 1.53
C GLY A 130 7.86 -4.54 2.08
N ALA A 131 7.86 -5.13 3.27
CA ALA A 131 9.05 -5.70 3.87
C ALA A 131 9.49 -6.96 3.12
N MET A 132 10.80 -7.26 3.13
CA MET A 132 11.32 -8.56 2.75
C MET A 132 10.70 -9.62 3.68
N THR A 133 10.23 -10.72 3.11
CA THR A 133 9.68 -11.82 3.89
C THR A 133 10.79 -12.78 4.35
N THR A 134 10.49 -13.63 5.33
CA THR A 134 11.39 -14.72 5.74
C THR A 134 11.65 -15.73 4.61
N ALA A 135 10.75 -15.85 3.65
CA ALA A 135 10.91 -16.69 2.46
C ALA A 135 11.82 -16.04 1.40
N ASP A 136 11.84 -14.70 1.32
CA ASP A 136 12.66 -13.95 0.36
C ASP A 136 14.12 -13.79 0.84
N ALA A 137 14.34 -13.72 2.15
CA ALA A 137 15.67 -13.49 2.73
C ALA A 137 16.74 -14.47 2.24
N PRO A 138 16.54 -15.82 2.22
CA PRO A 138 17.52 -16.75 1.69
C PRO A 138 17.76 -16.60 0.18
N ARG A 139 16.76 -16.15 -0.59
CA ARG A 139 16.89 -15.85 -2.03
C ARG A 139 17.77 -14.64 -2.26
N ALA A 140 17.51 -13.56 -1.53
CA ALA A 140 18.31 -12.33 -1.56
C ALA A 140 19.77 -12.60 -1.21
N LEU A 141 20.01 -13.33 -0.11
CA LEU A 141 21.37 -13.65 0.35
C LEU A 141 22.11 -14.57 -0.61
N ALA A 142 21.45 -15.57 -1.20
CA ALA A 142 22.06 -16.45 -2.18
C ALA A 142 22.49 -15.70 -3.45
N ALA A 143 21.63 -14.81 -3.96
CA ALA A 143 21.95 -13.97 -5.10
C ALA A 143 23.11 -13.01 -4.78
N LEU A 144 23.11 -12.37 -3.61
CA LEU A 144 24.23 -11.52 -3.16
C LEU A 144 25.55 -12.32 -3.06
N ASN A 145 25.54 -13.50 -2.44
CA ASN A 145 26.74 -14.33 -2.32
C ASN A 145 27.30 -14.72 -3.70
N LYS A 146 26.42 -14.94 -4.68
CA LYS A 146 26.85 -15.20 -6.06
C LYS A 146 27.45 -13.96 -6.71
N ALA A 147 26.85 -12.78 -6.51
CA ALA A 147 27.40 -11.50 -6.99
C ALA A 147 28.80 -11.23 -6.40
N LEU A 148 28.97 -11.46 -5.08
CA LEU A 148 30.25 -11.30 -4.40
C LEU A 148 31.31 -12.29 -4.90
N ALA A 149 30.94 -13.53 -5.22
CA ALA A 149 31.84 -14.54 -5.80
C ALA A 149 32.32 -14.15 -7.22
N LEU A 150 31.57 -13.31 -7.92
CA LEU A 150 31.89 -12.83 -9.28
C LEU A 150 32.39 -11.38 -9.29
N ILE A 151 32.71 -10.79 -8.14
CA ILE A 151 32.93 -9.34 -8.00
C ILE A 151 34.10 -8.81 -8.85
N ASP A 152 35.06 -9.67 -9.19
CA ASP A 152 36.22 -9.33 -10.04
C ASP A 152 35.82 -9.05 -11.50
N SER A 153 34.63 -9.47 -11.94
CA SER A 153 34.07 -9.13 -13.27
C SER A 153 33.36 -7.78 -13.30
N ALA A 154 33.06 -7.20 -12.14
CA ALA A 154 32.38 -5.92 -12.01
C ALA A 154 33.35 -4.74 -12.11
N ASN A 155 32.88 -3.61 -12.66
CA ASN A 155 33.59 -2.35 -12.50
C ASN A 155 33.52 -1.82 -11.06
N GLU A 156 34.29 -0.78 -10.71
CA GLU A 156 34.35 -0.24 -9.34
C GLU A 156 32.96 0.17 -8.80
N LYS A 157 32.16 0.84 -9.61
CA LYS A 157 30.81 1.28 -9.22
C LYS A 157 29.87 0.09 -8.95
N GLU A 158 29.90 -0.88 -9.82
CA GLU A 158 29.10 -2.11 -9.65
C GLU A 158 29.54 -2.91 -8.43
N ALA A 159 30.86 -3.04 -8.22
CA ALA A 159 31.41 -3.70 -7.04
C ALA A 159 30.96 -3.00 -5.73
N ASP A 160 30.92 -1.68 -5.72
CA ASP A 160 30.42 -0.92 -4.57
C ASP A 160 28.91 -1.14 -4.34
N LEU A 161 28.10 -1.17 -5.42
CA LEU A 161 26.67 -1.50 -5.32
C LEU A 161 26.46 -2.91 -4.79
N ILE A 162 27.23 -3.89 -5.26
CA ILE A 162 27.17 -5.27 -4.76
C ILE A 162 27.48 -5.31 -3.27
N ARG A 163 28.57 -4.68 -2.81
CA ARG A 163 28.95 -4.63 -1.39
C ARG A 163 27.94 -3.89 -0.54
N SER A 164 27.20 -2.93 -1.09
CA SER A 164 26.19 -2.19 -0.31
C SER A 164 25.10 -3.09 0.25
N LEU A 165 24.77 -4.19 -0.43
CA LEU A 165 23.77 -5.16 0.01
C LEU A 165 24.24 -6.06 1.17
N GLU A 166 25.56 -6.14 1.47
CA GLU A 166 26.06 -6.87 2.65
C GLU A 166 25.53 -6.28 3.96
N SER A 167 25.27 -4.97 3.99
CA SER A 167 24.67 -4.32 5.15
C SER A 167 23.16 -4.60 5.29
N ARG A 168 22.51 -5.08 4.22
CA ARG A 168 21.07 -5.30 4.13
C ARG A 168 20.66 -6.75 4.36
N TYR A 169 21.45 -7.72 3.93
CA TYR A 169 21.11 -9.14 3.93
C TYR A 169 22.01 -9.90 4.89
N ILE A 170 21.40 -10.62 5.83
CA ILE A 170 22.06 -11.40 6.89
C ILE A 170 21.43 -12.80 6.97
N ASP A 171 22.19 -13.78 7.49
CA ASP A 171 21.74 -15.19 7.61
C ASP A 171 20.49 -15.33 8.49
N ASP A 172 20.47 -14.65 9.64
CA ASP A 172 19.37 -14.73 10.62
C ASP A 172 18.41 -13.53 10.49
N TYR A 173 17.84 -13.34 9.29
CA TYR A 173 16.91 -12.24 9.06
C TYR A 173 15.61 -12.40 9.84
N ASP A 174 15.28 -11.35 10.61
CA ASP A 174 14.05 -11.21 11.39
C ASP A 174 13.28 -9.95 10.91
N PRO A 175 12.11 -10.10 10.28
CA PRO A 175 11.33 -8.97 9.80
C PRO A 175 10.99 -7.94 10.89
N GLU A 176 10.84 -8.37 12.16
CA GLU A 176 10.55 -7.49 13.29
C GLU A 176 11.75 -6.57 13.64
N LYS A 177 12.96 -6.99 13.26
CA LYS A 177 14.20 -6.25 13.51
C LYS A 177 14.78 -5.58 12.26
N ARG A 178 14.09 -5.66 11.12
CA ARG A 178 14.60 -5.18 9.83
C ARG A 178 15.11 -3.73 9.85
N ARG A 179 14.60 -2.89 10.75
CA ARG A 179 15.01 -1.48 10.88
C ARG A 179 16.52 -1.31 11.06
N ILE A 180 17.20 -2.29 11.66
CA ILE A 180 18.65 -2.26 11.85
C ILE A 180 19.35 -2.36 10.49
N GLN A 181 18.92 -3.29 9.63
CA GLN A 181 19.47 -3.48 8.29
C GLN A 181 19.07 -2.34 7.35
N ASP A 182 17.83 -1.86 7.43
CA ASP A 182 17.35 -0.72 6.64
C ASP A 182 18.21 0.54 6.93
N GLN A 183 18.53 0.80 8.22
CA GLN A 183 19.41 1.92 8.59
C GLN A 183 20.84 1.73 8.08
N ALA A 184 21.42 0.53 8.27
CA ALA A 184 22.77 0.25 7.80
C ALA A 184 22.88 0.37 6.27
N TYR A 185 21.85 -0.08 5.54
CA TYR A 185 21.80 0.08 4.09
C TYR A 185 21.68 1.54 3.67
N ALA A 186 20.81 2.33 4.31
CA ALA A 186 20.68 3.75 4.02
C ALA A 186 21.99 4.52 4.29
N ASP A 187 22.70 4.19 5.38
CA ASP A 187 24.01 4.79 5.70
C ASP A 187 25.07 4.44 4.65
N THR A 188 25.07 3.20 4.18
CA THR A 188 25.97 2.73 3.11
C THR A 188 25.65 3.45 1.80
N MET A 189 24.38 3.53 1.41
CA MET A 189 23.96 4.24 0.19
C MET A 189 24.23 5.74 0.26
N ALA A 190 24.14 6.36 1.43
CA ALA A 190 24.58 7.74 1.65
C ALA A 190 26.10 7.92 1.37
N GLY A 191 26.92 6.92 1.73
CA GLY A 191 28.34 6.87 1.39
C GLY A 191 28.58 6.81 -0.12
N LEU A 192 27.85 5.93 -0.81
CA LEU A 192 27.95 5.78 -2.25
C LEU A 192 27.47 7.03 -3.00
N SER A 193 26.38 7.64 -2.57
CA SER A 193 25.89 8.90 -3.16
C SER A 193 26.93 10.04 -3.06
N ARG A 194 27.71 10.09 -1.97
CA ARG A 194 28.83 11.03 -1.85
C ARG A 194 30.03 10.66 -2.72
N LYS A 195 30.32 9.35 -2.89
CA LYS A 195 31.41 8.87 -3.75
C LYS A 195 31.09 9.10 -5.23
N TYR A 196 29.82 8.96 -5.63
CA TYR A 196 29.35 9.11 -7.01
C TYR A 196 28.31 10.23 -7.14
N PRO A 197 28.67 11.50 -6.89
CA PRO A 197 27.69 12.60 -6.77
C PRO A 197 26.97 12.95 -8.08
N ASN A 198 27.46 12.44 -9.20
CA ASN A 198 26.89 12.67 -10.52
C ASN A 198 26.06 11.46 -11.04
N ASP A 199 26.01 10.37 -10.31
CA ASP A 199 25.26 9.18 -10.73
C ASP A 199 23.81 9.25 -10.21
N LEU A 200 22.87 9.40 -11.15
CA LEU A 200 21.46 9.57 -10.83
C LEU A 200 20.84 8.27 -10.31
N ASN A 201 21.33 7.12 -10.79
CA ASN A 201 20.84 5.81 -10.34
C ASN A 201 21.23 5.56 -8.88
N ILE A 202 22.49 5.85 -8.50
CA ILE A 202 22.93 5.72 -7.11
C ILE A 202 22.15 6.67 -6.20
N ALA A 203 21.90 7.90 -6.63
CA ALA A 203 21.10 8.85 -5.87
C ALA A 203 19.65 8.36 -5.71
N THR A 204 19.05 7.78 -6.75
CA THR A 204 17.70 7.21 -6.68
C THR A 204 17.65 5.98 -5.77
N LEU A 205 18.64 5.08 -5.81
CA LEU A 205 18.76 3.94 -4.89
C LEU A 205 18.97 4.40 -3.44
N TYR A 206 19.67 5.53 -3.23
CA TYR A 206 19.76 6.12 -1.91
C TYR A 206 18.40 6.66 -1.42
N ALA A 207 17.63 7.31 -2.28
CA ALA A 207 16.26 7.72 -1.94
C ALA A 207 15.36 6.53 -1.60
N ASP A 208 15.45 5.41 -2.37
CA ASP A 208 14.77 4.16 -2.05
C ASP A 208 15.16 3.63 -0.65
N ALA A 209 16.46 3.65 -0.33
CA ALA A 209 16.92 3.27 1.00
C ALA A 209 16.40 4.18 2.13
N LEU A 210 16.29 5.49 1.89
CA LEU A 210 15.70 6.43 2.84
C LEU A 210 14.22 6.15 3.08
N PHE A 211 13.46 5.77 2.04
CA PHE A 211 12.05 5.40 2.19
C PHE A 211 11.83 4.18 3.09
N LEU A 212 12.78 3.25 3.18
CA LEU A 212 12.68 2.14 4.13
C LEU A 212 12.69 2.60 5.59
N LEU A 213 13.16 3.81 5.85
CA LEU A 213 13.22 4.44 7.17
C LEU A 213 11.98 5.27 7.49
N GLU A 214 11.17 5.63 6.50
CA GLU A 214 9.93 6.38 6.68
C GLU A 214 8.78 5.48 7.14
N GLU A 215 7.82 6.08 7.84
CA GLU A 215 6.53 5.44 8.07
C GLU A 215 5.77 5.36 6.76
N ARG A 216 5.22 4.17 6.46
CA ARG A 216 4.57 3.94 5.17
C ARG A 216 3.30 4.77 4.99
N ARG A 217 2.58 5.05 6.07
CA ARG A 217 1.33 5.81 6.07
C ARG A 217 1.37 6.88 7.14
N GLY A 218 0.82 8.03 6.81
CA GLY A 218 0.76 9.20 7.66
C GLY A 218 1.12 10.46 6.88
N TYR A 219 0.66 11.60 7.38
CA TYR A 219 1.05 12.89 6.83
C TYR A 219 2.52 13.17 7.11
N ARG A 220 3.28 13.52 6.08
CA ARG A 220 4.68 13.90 6.19
C ARG A 220 4.81 15.40 6.41
N ARG A 221 5.64 15.75 7.36
CA ARG A 221 5.91 17.14 7.73
C ARG A 221 7.16 17.62 6.99
N LEU A 222 7.03 18.72 6.26
CA LEU A 222 8.14 19.27 5.45
C LEU A 222 9.35 19.72 6.28
N GLU A 223 9.17 19.97 7.57
CA GLU A 223 10.25 20.32 8.50
C GLU A 223 10.98 19.09 9.10
N ASP A 224 10.49 17.86 8.85
CA ASP A 224 11.18 16.64 9.31
C ASP A 224 12.52 16.49 8.57
N PRO A 225 13.64 16.32 9.29
CA PRO A 225 14.96 16.19 8.67
C PRO A 225 15.07 15.01 7.69
N ASN A 226 14.33 13.92 7.89
CA ASN A 226 14.33 12.79 6.97
C ASN A 226 13.56 13.11 5.68
N VAL A 227 12.40 13.79 5.81
CA VAL A 227 11.62 14.27 4.66
C VAL A 227 12.43 15.27 3.85
N ILE A 228 13.07 16.27 4.50
CA ILE A 228 13.97 17.23 3.84
C ILE A 228 15.06 16.50 3.06
N ARG A 229 15.69 15.50 3.67
CA ARG A 229 16.76 14.72 3.02
C ARG A 229 16.26 13.94 1.84
N LEU A 230 15.15 13.25 1.98
CA LEU A 230 14.52 12.44 0.93
C LEU A 230 14.15 13.31 -0.27
N HIS A 231 13.45 14.44 -0.03
CA HIS A 231 13.08 15.40 -1.07
C HIS A 231 14.32 15.96 -1.76
N GLY A 232 15.30 16.42 -0.99
CA GLY A 232 16.53 17.01 -1.56
C GLY A 232 17.32 16.04 -2.45
N VAL A 233 17.36 14.75 -2.12
CA VAL A 233 17.99 13.74 -2.97
C VAL A 233 17.20 13.55 -4.26
N LEU A 234 15.87 13.35 -4.17
CA LEU A 234 15.03 13.16 -5.35
C LEU A 234 15.01 14.38 -6.26
N GLU A 235 14.85 15.58 -5.70
CA GLU A 235 14.87 16.84 -6.44
C GLU A 235 16.21 17.07 -7.16
N SER A 236 17.33 16.66 -6.54
CA SER A 236 18.65 16.75 -7.19
C SER A 236 18.77 15.84 -8.42
N VAL A 237 18.08 14.69 -8.43
CA VAL A 237 17.98 13.79 -9.60
C VAL A 237 17.07 14.42 -10.64
N LEU A 238 15.87 14.84 -10.25
CA LEU A 238 14.82 15.33 -11.14
C LEU A 238 15.17 16.67 -11.80
N ALA A 239 15.94 17.52 -11.14
CA ALA A 239 16.48 18.75 -11.73
C ALA A 239 17.45 18.48 -12.90
N ARG A 240 18.04 17.29 -12.97
CA ARG A 240 18.99 16.88 -14.01
C ARG A 240 18.33 15.96 -15.04
N ASP A 241 17.39 15.13 -14.62
CA ASP A 241 16.63 14.22 -15.48
C ASP A 241 15.22 14.00 -14.92
N ILE A 242 14.26 14.78 -15.42
CA ILE A 242 12.83 14.64 -15.06
C ILE A 242 12.22 13.35 -15.61
N THR A 243 12.93 12.64 -16.49
CA THR A 243 12.46 11.39 -17.11
C THR A 243 13.02 10.13 -16.43
N HIS A 244 13.64 10.28 -15.25
CA HIS A 244 14.09 9.13 -14.46
C HIS A 244 12.91 8.42 -13.77
N PRO A 245 12.47 7.22 -14.22
CA PRO A 245 11.20 6.62 -13.77
C PRO A 245 11.20 6.28 -12.28
N GLY A 246 12.32 5.76 -11.75
CA GLY A 246 12.43 5.45 -10.32
C GLY A 246 12.38 6.69 -9.44
N ALA A 247 13.08 7.76 -9.80
CA ALA A 247 13.06 9.01 -9.05
C ALA A 247 11.67 9.65 -9.08
N CYS A 248 11.02 9.69 -10.24
CA CYS A 248 9.66 10.21 -10.36
C CYS A 248 8.64 9.40 -9.55
N HIS A 249 8.72 8.06 -9.60
CA HIS A 249 7.83 7.20 -8.81
C HIS A 249 7.98 7.47 -7.30
N LEU A 250 9.22 7.47 -6.81
CA LEU A 250 9.49 7.78 -5.41
C LEU A 250 9.08 9.21 -5.04
N TYR A 251 9.25 10.19 -5.94
CA TYR A 251 8.90 11.58 -5.64
C TYR A 251 7.38 11.81 -5.52
N VAL A 252 6.57 11.11 -6.33
CA VAL A 252 5.10 11.10 -6.15
C VAL A 252 4.77 10.61 -4.73
N HIS A 253 5.31 9.47 -4.31
CA HIS A 253 5.10 8.95 -2.96
C HIS A 253 5.69 9.83 -1.85
N ALA A 254 6.76 10.58 -2.12
CA ALA A 254 7.36 11.48 -1.13
C ALA A 254 6.49 12.71 -0.86
N THR A 255 5.76 13.19 -1.86
CA THR A 255 4.98 14.44 -1.80
C THR A 255 3.49 14.23 -1.54
N GLU A 256 2.92 13.08 -1.90
CA GLU A 256 1.46 12.82 -1.84
C GLU A 256 0.81 13.09 -0.48
N SER A 257 1.51 12.84 0.61
CA SER A 257 1.02 13.06 1.98
C SER A 257 1.61 14.32 2.64
N THR A 258 2.09 15.26 1.83
CA THR A 258 2.59 16.58 2.28
C THR A 258 1.62 17.69 1.86
N PRO A 259 1.77 18.91 2.42
CA PRO A 259 0.98 20.07 1.98
C PRO A 259 1.28 20.56 0.55
N THR A 260 2.23 19.96 -0.17
CA THR A 260 2.71 20.42 -1.49
C THR A 260 2.77 19.28 -2.51
N PRO A 261 1.68 18.53 -2.74
CA PRO A 261 1.65 17.40 -3.69
C PRO A 261 1.91 17.85 -5.14
N GLU A 262 1.61 19.11 -5.47
CA GLU A 262 1.82 19.70 -6.80
C GLU A 262 3.28 19.71 -7.25
N LEU A 263 4.24 19.60 -6.33
CA LEU A 263 5.66 19.48 -6.66
C LEU A 263 5.96 18.25 -7.52
N ALA A 264 5.17 17.18 -7.37
CA ALA A 264 5.30 15.98 -8.19
C ALA A 264 4.53 16.03 -9.52
N ALA A 265 3.79 17.09 -9.84
CA ALA A 265 2.99 17.15 -11.07
C ALA A 265 3.80 16.89 -12.35
N PRO A 266 5.06 17.37 -12.53
CA PRO A 266 5.89 17.01 -13.68
C PRO A 266 6.19 15.50 -13.74
N CYS A 267 6.48 14.87 -12.60
CA CYS A 267 6.69 13.42 -12.48
C CYS A 267 5.41 12.63 -12.78
N ALA A 268 4.27 13.02 -12.22
CA ALA A 268 2.99 12.41 -12.50
C ALA A 268 2.68 12.42 -14.00
N LYS A 269 2.89 13.54 -14.67
CA LYS A 269 2.72 13.65 -16.12
C LYS A 269 3.64 12.70 -16.90
N PHE A 270 4.90 12.56 -16.51
CA PHE A 270 5.87 11.67 -17.15
C PHE A 270 5.49 10.19 -16.93
N LEU A 271 5.16 9.81 -15.68
CA LEU A 271 4.87 8.41 -15.32
C LEU A 271 3.69 7.82 -16.09
N GLY A 272 2.71 8.63 -16.48
CA GLY A 272 1.58 8.17 -17.29
C GLY A 272 1.96 7.44 -18.60
N THR A 273 3.21 7.61 -19.07
CA THR A 273 3.73 6.99 -20.29
C THR A 273 5.10 6.34 -20.12
N ALA A 274 5.70 6.40 -18.93
CA ALA A 274 7.10 6.01 -18.71
C ALA A 274 7.35 4.51 -18.93
N ILE A 275 6.45 3.64 -18.45
CA ILE A 275 6.50 2.18 -18.63
C ILE A 275 5.08 1.71 -19.00
N PRO A 276 4.72 1.76 -20.31
CA PRO A 276 3.33 1.64 -20.74
C PRO A 276 2.63 0.33 -20.35
N GLY A 277 3.39 -0.75 -20.19
CA GLY A 277 2.84 -2.06 -19.80
C GLY A 277 2.78 -2.32 -18.30
N ALA A 278 3.32 -1.44 -17.46
CA ALA A 278 3.29 -1.60 -16.01
C ALA A 278 2.11 -0.82 -15.43
N SER A 279 1.05 -1.52 -15.05
CA SER A 279 -0.21 -0.88 -14.61
C SER A 279 -0.02 0.06 -13.41
N HIS A 280 0.85 -0.28 -12.47
CA HIS A 280 1.13 0.57 -11.31
C HIS A 280 1.78 1.90 -11.71
N ILE A 281 2.68 1.92 -12.70
CA ILE A 281 3.28 3.16 -13.19
C ILE A 281 2.24 4.04 -13.91
N ASN A 282 1.31 3.43 -14.65
CA ASN A 282 0.21 4.16 -15.29
C ASN A 282 -0.76 4.76 -14.26
N HIS A 283 -0.93 4.10 -13.12
CA HIS A 283 -1.76 4.55 -12.01
C HIS A 283 -1.11 5.68 -11.18
N MET A 284 0.23 5.72 -11.06
CA MET A 284 0.96 6.64 -10.18
C MET A 284 0.59 8.12 -10.32
N PRO A 285 0.29 8.66 -11.52
CA PRO A 285 -0.18 10.03 -11.65
C PRO A 285 -1.40 10.36 -10.77
N SER A 286 -2.28 9.37 -10.53
CA SER A 286 -3.51 9.61 -9.78
C SER A 286 -3.30 9.97 -8.31
N HIS A 287 -2.18 9.59 -7.70
CA HIS A 287 -1.82 10.02 -6.35
C HIS A 287 -1.70 11.54 -6.29
N THR A 288 -0.89 12.12 -7.18
CA THR A 288 -0.74 13.59 -7.26
C THR A 288 -2.05 14.26 -7.69
N TRP A 289 -2.76 13.69 -8.67
CA TRP A 289 -3.98 14.32 -9.19
C TRP A 289 -5.14 14.31 -8.18
N ASN A 290 -5.27 13.29 -7.34
CA ASN A 290 -6.25 13.26 -6.26
C ASN A 290 -6.00 14.39 -5.25
N GLU A 291 -4.76 14.53 -4.78
CA GLU A 291 -4.39 15.57 -3.81
C GLU A 291 -4.53 16.99 -4.38
N MET A 292 -4.42 17.14 -5.69
CA MET A 292 -4.63 18.40 -6.40
C MET A 292 -6.09 18.64 -6.81
N GLY A 293 -6.99 17.68 -6.56
CA GLY A 293 -8.39 17.76 -7.00
C GLY A 293 -8.58 17.73 -8.52
N LEU A 294 -7.63 17.12 -9.25
CA LEU A 294 -7.70 16.91 -10.69
C LEU A 294 -8.35 15.54 -10.98
N TRP A 295 -9.62 15.41 -10.60
CA TRP A 295 -10.35 14.14 -10.58
C TRP A 295 -10.45 13.47 -11.95
N GLU A 296 -10.65 14.25 -13.01
CA GLU A 296 -10.67 13.73 -14.40
C GLU A 296 -9.34 13.07 -14.77
N GLU A 297 -8.22 13.72 -14.45
CA GLU A 297 -6.89 13.19 -14.72
C GLU A 297 -6.59 11.93 -13.89
N ALA A 298 -7.04 11.91 -12.64
CA ALA A 298 -6.93 10.74 -11.78
C ALA A 298 -7.74 9.54 -12.32
N VAL A 299 -8.97 9.78 -12.76
CA VAL A 299 -9.81 8.76 -13.42
C VAL A 299 -9.16 8.26 -14.71
N ARG A 300 -8.59 9.17 -15.51
CA ARG A 300 -7.89 8.79 -16.77
C ARG A 300 -6.70 7.90 -16.49
N ALA A 301 -5.84 8.26 -15.53
CA ALA A 301 -4.66 7.48 -15.13
C ALA A 301 -5.05 6.07 -14.67
N ASN A 302 -6.03 5.95 -13.79
CA ASN A 302 -6.49 4.65 -13.29
C ASN A 302 -7.24 3.81 -14.35
N THR A 303 -7.92 4.46 -15.30
CA THR A 303 -8.52 3.76 -16.45
C THR A 303 -7.45 3.13 -17.32
N ILE A 304 -6.35 3.85 -17.60
CA ILE A 304 -5.20 3.32 -18.34
C ILE A 304 -4.56 2.15 -17.56
N ALA A 305 -4.39 2.31 -16.25
CA ALA A 305 -3.85 1.26 -15.36
C ALA A 305 -4.71 -0.01 -15.40
N TRP A 306 -6.03 0.13 -15.27
CA TRP A 306 -6.96 -1.00 -15.35
C TRP A 306 -6.92 -1.70 -16.72
N HIS A 307 -6.81 -0.93 -17.82
CA HIS A 307 -6.60 -1.53 -19.15
C HIS A 307 -5.26 -2.27 -19.25
N SER A 308 -4.20 -1.78 -18.61
CA SER A 308 -2.91 -2.49 -18.55
C SER A 308 -3.01 -3.78 -17.74
N ASP A 309 -3.74 -3.77 -16.59
CA ASP A 309 -4.05 -4.97 -15.83
C ASP A 309 -4.79 -6.02 -16.67
N GLN A 310 -5.79 -5.60 -17.46
CA GLN A 310 -6.53 -6.50 -18.35
C GLN A 310 -5.64 -7.06 -19.49
N LYS A 311 -4.74 -6.24 -20.04
CA LYS A 311 -3.78 -6.69 -21.07
C LYS A 311 -2.79 -7.71 -20.55
N ALA A 312 -2.46 -7.68 -19.26
CA ALA A 312 -1.59 -8.68 -18.64
C ALA A 312 -2.16 -10.10 -18.77
N ALA A 313 -3.48 -10.28 -18.72
CA ALA A 313 -4.13 -11.57 -18.90
C ALA A 313 -3.87 -12.22 -20.29
N ILE A 314 -3.46 -11.43 -21.27
CA ILE A 314 -3.10 -11.90 -22.62
C ILE A 314 -1.62 -11.70 -22.94
N GLY A 315 -0.77 -11.55 -21.91
CA GLY A 315 0.69 -11.44 -22.04
C GLY A 315 1.18 -10.11 -22.62
N LYS A 316 0.35 -9.04 -22.57
CA LYS A 316 0.67 -7.70 -23.13
C LYS A 316 0.74 -6.62 -22.04
N GLY A 317 1.24 -6.97 -20.87
CA GLY A 317 1.39 -6.07 -19.74
C GLY A 317 1.75 -6.83 -18.48
N VAL A 318 1.94 -6.08 -17.39
CA VAL A 318 2.18 -6.58 -16.04
C VAL A 318 1.12 -5.97 -15.13
N ALA A 319 0.29 -6.83 -14.55
CA ALA A 319 -0.74 -6.41 -13.60
C ALA A 319 -0.12 -6.22 -12.21
N ILE A 320 -0.16 -4.99 -11.73
CA ILE A 320 0.43 -4.62 -10.45
C ILE A 320 -0.63 -3.89 -9.64
N TYR A 321 -1.07 -4.50 -8.54
CA TYR A 321 -2.10 -3.97 -7.63
C TYR A 321 -3.45 -3.64 -8.30
N PRO A 322 -4.05 -4.53 -9.11
CA PRO A 322 -5.29 -4.21 -9.85
C PRO A 322 -6.47 -3.82 -8.94
N THR A 323 -6.56 -4.37 -7.72
CA THR A 323 -7.56 -3.97 -6.73
C THR A 323 -7.35 -2.53 -6.27
N HIS A 324 -6.11 -2.09 -6.08
CA HIS A 324 -5.77 -0.73 -5.70
C HIS A 324 -6.08 0.25 -6.85
N ASN A 325 -5.68 -0.08 -8.07
CA ASN A 325 -5.95 0.74 -9.26
C ASN A 325 -7.47 0.98 -9.43
N LEU A 326 -8.29 -0.07 -9.27
CA LEU A 326 -9.76 0.06 -9.32
C LEU A 326 -10.33 0.84 -8.13
N THR A 327 -9.73 0.71 -6.92
CA THR A 327 -10.18 1.47 -5.75
C THR A 327 -9.92 2.97 -5.94
N MET A 328 -8.75 3.34 -6.47
CA MET A 328 -8.43 4.73 -6.80
C MET A 328 -9.32 5.28 -7.91
N LEU A 329 -9.62 4.47 -8.95
CA LEU A 329 -10.54 4.83 -10.02
C LEU A 329 -11.95 5.12 -9.49
N TYR A 330 -12.48 4.22 -8.68
CA TYR A 330 -13.79 4.36 -8.04
C TYR A 330 -13.89 5.62 -7.18
N TYR A 331 -12.87 5.88 -6.34
CA TYR A 331 -12.81 7.02 -5.44
C TYR A 331 -12.75 8.35 -6.21
N ALA A 332 -11.79 8.49 -7.11
CA ALA A 332 -11.61 9.70 -7.90
C ALA A 332 -12.89 10.04 -8.71
N ALA A 333 -13.52 9.01 -9.31
CA ALA A 333 -14.77 9.18 -10.03
C ALA A 333 -15.93 9.60 -9.13
N ALA A 334 -15.98 9.10 -7.87
CA ALA A 334 -17.00 9.50 -6.91
C ALA A 334 -16.85 10.96 -6.47
N MET A 335 -15.62 11.42 -6.23
CA MET A 335 -15.32 12.81 -5.85
C MET A 335 -15.55 13.79 -7.02
N GLY A 336 -15.21 13.39 -8.23
CA GLY A 336 -15.44 14.18 -9.45
C GLY A 336 -16.87 14.12 -10.01
N GLY A 337 -17.78 13.33 -9.41
CA GLY A 337 -19.17 13.22 -9.87
C GLY A 337 -19.36 12.38 -11.15
N ALA A 338 -18.39 11.53 -11.52
CA ALA A 338 -18.45 10.65 -12.69
C ALA A 338 -19.10 9.30 -12.33
N SER A 339 -20.43 9.26 -12.27
CA SER A 339 -21.19 8.12 -11.76
C SER A 339 -20.95 6.83 -12.55
N ALA A 340 -20.94 6.91 -13.88
CA ALA A 340 -20.73 5.74 -14.74
C ALA A 340 -19.36 5.08 -14.47
N SER A 341 -18.31 5.88 -14.35
CA SER A 341 -16.95 5.40 -14.07
C SER A 341 -16.82 4.79 -12.68
N SER A 342 -17.38 5.46 -11.64
CA SER A 342 -17.34 4.98 -10.27
C SER A 342 -18.10 3.66 -10.10
N ILE A 343 -19.33 3.57 -10.63
CA ILE A 343 -20.16 2.35 -10.55
C ILE A 343 -19.49 1.20 -11.30
N GLN A 344 -18.93 1.44 -12.49
CA GLN A 344 -18.26 0.37 -13.25
C GLN A 344 -16.99 -0.12 -12.54
N ALA A 345 -16.14 0.81 -12.06
CA ALA A 345 -14.90 0.46 -11.35
C ALA A 345 -15.17 -0.34 -10.09
N SER A 346 -16.13 0.11 -9.26
CA SER A 346 -16.52 -0.60 -8.03
C SER A 346 -17.16 -1.98 -8.31
N LYS A 347 -17.89 -2.12 -9.41
CA LYS A 347 -18.45 -3.40 -9.89
C LYS A 347 -17.35 -4.37 -10.33
N ASP A 348 -16.35 -3.88 -11.07
CA ASP A 348 -15.23 -4.71 -11.50
C ASP A 348 -14.34 -5.09 -10.29
N LEU A 349 -14.15 -4.17 -9.34
CA LEU A 349 -13.48 -4.45 -8.06
C LEU A 349 -14.21 -5.55 -7.28
N ALA A 350 -15.54 -5.48 -7.17
CA ALA A 350 -16.34 -6.50 -6.50
C ALA A 350 -16.21 -7.88 -7.16
N LYS A 351 -16.14 -7.94 -8.49
CA LYS A 351 -15.88 -9.20 -9.22
C LYS A 351 -14.46 -9.74 -8.96
N LEU A 352 -13.48 -8.85 -8.85
CA LEU A 352 -12.06 -9.22 -8.70
C LEU A 352 -11.78 -9.78 -7.29
N ASN A 353 -12.35 -9.18 -6.24
CA ASN A 353 -12.07 -9.53 -4.84
C ASN A 353 -13.23 -10.21 -4.08
N GLY A 354 -14.40 -10.37 -4.71
CA GLY A 354 -15.58 -10.97 -4.09
C GLY A 354 -16.27 -10.10 -3.03
N ASN A 355 -15.95 -8.79 -2.94
CA ASN A 355 -16.43 -7.88 -1.91
C ASN A 355 -17.31 -6.76 -2.50
N SER A 356 -18.60 -6.77 -2.15
CA SER A 356 -19.60 -5.82 -2.66
C SER A 356 -19.64 -4.46 -1.92
N ALA A 357 -18.87 -4.27 -0.84
CA ALA A 357 -18.96 -3.08 0.00
C ALA A 357 -18.78 -1.77 -0.79
N MET A 358 -17.68 -1.63 -1.52
CA MET A 358 -17.41 -0.42 -2.30
C MET A 358 -18.40 -0.24 -3.47
N HIS A 359 -18.91 -1.35 -4.02
CA HIS A 359 -19.95 -1.26 -5.05
C HIS A 359 -21.28 -0.74 -4.48
N ALA A 360 -21.68 -1.20 -3.30
CA ALA A 360 -22.84 -0.68 -2.59
C ALA A 360 -22.68 0.81 -2.25
N MET A 361 -21.49 1.24 -1.80
CA MET A 361 -21.16 2.64 -1.52
C MET A 361 -21.24 3.51 -2.79
N SER A 362 -20.75 3.03 -3.93
CA SER A 362 -20.85 3.74 -5.21
C SER A 362 -22.30 3.87 -5.67
N LEU A 363 -23.07 2.81 -5.59
CA LEU A 363 -24.49 2.84 -5.96
C LEU A 363 -25.29 3.81 -5.09
N VAL A 364 -25.08 3.82 -3.76
CA VAL A 364 -25.78 4.78 -2.87
C VAL A 364 -25.35 6.20 -3.13
N ARG A 365 -24.04 6.45 -3.40
CA ARG A 365 -23.52 7.78 -3.73
C ARG A 365 -24.25 8.42 -4.91
N PHE A 366 -24.66 7.62 -5.88
CA PHE A 366 -25.31 8.09 -7.10
C PHE A 366 -26.82 7.79 -7.17
N GLY A 367 -27.46 7.57 -6.02
CA GLY A 367 -28.92 7.43 -5.93
C GLY A 367 -29.50 6.18 -6.57
N ARG A 368 -28.67 5.14 -6.81
CA ARG A 368 -29.11 3.89 -7.45
C ARG A 368 -29.71 2.95 -6.40
N TYR A 369 -30.69 3.43 -5.64
CA TYR A 369 -31.23 2.78 -4.44
C TYR A 369 -31.84 1.41 -4.71
N ASP A 370 -32.55 1.22 -5.83
CA ASP A 370 -33.10 -0.08 -6.21
C ASP A 370 -32.01 -1.11 -6.44
N GLU A 371 -30.89 -0.71 -7.05
CA GLU A 371 -29.74 -1.60 -7.27
C GLU A 371 -29.01 -1.93 -5.97
N VAL A 372 -28.91 -0.95 -5.04
CA VAL A 372 -28.38 -1.22 -3.70
C VAL A 372 -29.22 -2.31 -3.01
N LEU A 373 -30.55 -2.14 -3.00
CA LEU A 373 -31.48 -3.06 -2.34
C LEU A 373 -31.54 -4.45 -2.99
N ALA A 374 -31.15 -4.55 -4.26
CA ALA A 374 -31.07 -5.80 -5.01
C ALA A 374 -29.74 -6.57 -4.77
N LEU A 375 -28.74 -5.97 -4.11
CA LEU A 375 -27.51 -6.67 -3.76
C LEU A 375 -27.80 -7.74 -2.70
N ASP A 376 -27.35 -8.96 -2.94
CA ASP A 376 -27.59 -10.14 -2.09
C ASP A 376 -26.31 -10.72 -1.47
N ASN A 377 -25.15 -10.14 -1.76
CA ASN A 377 -23.84 -10.58 -1.30
C ASN A 377 -23.31 -9.66 -0.18
N GLU A 378 -23.78 -9.87 1.07
CA GLU A 378 -23.28 -9.16 2.24
C GLU A 378 -21.83 -9.59 2.52
N PRO A 379 -20.85 -8.64 2.56
CA PRO A 379 -19.46 -8.98 2.77
C PRO A 379 -19.17 -9.32 4.23
N ASN A 380 -18.09 -10.10 4.45
CA ASN A 380 -17.58 -10.41 5.77
C ASN A 380 -16.72 -9.26 6.34
N GLY A 381 -16.56 -9.29 7.68
CA GLY A 381 -15.74 -8.32 8.43
C GLY A 381 -16.47 -7.02 8.73
N ASP A 382 -16.27 -6.50 9.95
CA ASP A 382 -17.09 -5.42 10.52
C ASP A 382 -17.14 -4.17 9.62
N VAL A 383 -16.01 -3.74 9.05
CA VAL A 383 -15.95 -2.51 8.27
C VAL A 383 -16.62 -2.67 6.90
N ASN A 384 -16.27 -3.71 6.14
CA ASN A 384 -16.89 -3.97 4.84
C ASN A 384 -18.40 -4.22 4.96
N ARG A 385 -18.79 -4.98 5.99
CA ARG A 385 -20.18 -5.22 6.34
C ARG A 385 -20.91 -3.92 6.68
N SER A 386 -20.28 -3.02 7.43
CA SER A 386 -20.87 -1.72 7.80
C SER A 386 -21.05 -0.81 6.60
N MET A 387 -20.11 -0.78 5.64
CA MET A 387 -20.28 -0.05 4.38
C MET A 387 -21.47 -0.57 3.58
N TYR A 388 -21.61 -1.89 3.48
CA TYR A 388 -22.74 -2.51 2.82
C TYR A 388 -24.06 -2.22 3.54
N LEU A 389 -24.13 -2.41 4.86
CA LEU A 389 -25.33 -2.16 5.67
C LEU A 389 -25.73 -0.68 5.63
N PHE A 390 -24.77 0.24 5.75
CA PHE A 390 -25.05 1.68 5.57
C PHE A 390 -25.74 1.93 4.24
N SER A 391 -25.20 1.39 3.15
CA SER A 391 -25.79 1.56 1.81
C SER A 391 -27.22 1.00 1.74
N GLN A 392 -27.45 -0.19 2.32
CA GLN A 392 -28.77 -0.81 2.41
C GLN A 392 -29.75 0.03 3.23
N GLY A 393 -29.33 0.53 4.40
CA GLY A 393 -30.16 1.33 5.29
C GLY A 393 -30.48 2.70 4.68
N TYR A 394 -29.48 3.35 4.05
CA TYR A 394 -29.69 4.64 3.40
C TYR A 394 -30.64 4.50 2.18
N ALA A 395 -30.45 3.48 1.36
CA ALA A 395 -31.34 3.20 0.24
C ALA A 395 -32.76 2.86 0.68
N ALA A 396 -32.94 2.05 1.74
CA ALA A 396 -34.25 1.75 2.33
C ALA A 396 -34.97 3.03 2.80
N LEU A 397 -34.24 3.92 3.51
CA LEU A 397 -34.78 5.22 3.95
C LEU A 397 -35.29 6.05 2.76
N LYS A 398 -34.50 6.13 1.70
CA LYS A 398 -34.86 6.88 0.48
C LYS A 398 -36.02 6.25 -0.30
N GLN A 399 -36.31 4.97 -0.07
CA GLN A 399 -37.48 4.27 -0.61
C GLN A 399 -38.68 4.25 0.36
N GLY A 400 -38.58 4.99 1.50
CA GLY A 400 -39.66 5.16 2.47
C GLY A 400 -39.73 4.06 3.55
N ASP A 401 -38.74 3.18 3.65
CA ASP A 401 -38.65 2.13 4.69
C ASP A 401 -37.76 2.62 5.85
N GLY A 402 -38.30 3.53 6.66
CA GLY A 402 -37.64 4.10 7.84
C GLY A 402 -37.38 3.06 8.95
N ASP A 403 -38.22 2.03 9.06
CA ASP A 403 -38.04 0.96 10.06
C ASP A 403 -36.78 0.15 9.75
N ARG A 404 -36.56 -0.22 8.50
CA ARG A 404 -35.34 -0.91 8.06
C ARG A 404 -34.11 -0.03 8.25
N ALA A 405 -34.18 1.26 7.93
CA ALA A 405 -33.06 2.19 8.15
C ALA A 405 -32.71 2.28 9.64
N SER A 406 -33.71 2.38 10.53
CA SER A 406 -33.50 2.42 11.99
C SER A 406 -32.92 1.11 12.55
N ALA A 407 -33.34 -0.03 12.03
CA ALA A 407 -32.76 -1.32 12.40
C ALA A 407 -31.29 -1.43 11.99
N VAL A 408 -30.93 -0.98 10.78
CA VAL A 408 -29.55 -0.90 10.32
C VAL A 408 -28.72 0.05 11.17
N LEU A 409 -29.25 1.23 11.50
CA LEU A 409 -28.58 2.20 12.38
C LEU A 409 -28.22 1.57 13.73
N THR A 410 -29.14 0.80 14.33
CA THR A 410 -28.87 0.10 15.60
C THR A 410 -27.66 -0.81 15.46
N VAL A 411 -27.58 -1.60 14.39
CA VAL A 411 -26.43 -2.49 14.13
C VAL A 411 -25.13 -1.70 13.96
N LEU A 412 -25.16 -0.58 13.22
CA LEU A 412 -23.96 0.24 13.01
C LEU A 412 -23.48 0.89 14.32
N LEU A 413 -24.38 1.35 15.19
CA LEU A 413 -24.02 1.90 16.50
C LEU A 413 -23.41 0.84 17.41
N ASP A 414 -23.99 -0.36 17.47
CA ASP A 414 -23.43 -1.48 18.22
C ASP A 414 -22.02 -1.87 17.71
N LEU A 415 -21.84 -1.96 16.39
CA LEU A 415 -20.55 -2.23 15.78
C LEU A 415 -19.53 -1.12 16.07
N THR A 416 -19.94 0.16 16.07
CA THR A 416 -19.08 1.29 16.43
C THR A 416 -18.49 1.15 17.83
N GLU A 417 -19.28 0.65 18.79
CA GLU A 417 -18.84 0.50 20.19
C GLU A 417 -18.02 -0.78 20.42
N MET A 418 -18.33 -1.85 19.68
CA MET A 418 -17.75 -3.18 19.98
C MET A 418 -16.58 -3.59 19.10
N THR A 419 -16.42 -2.98 17.91
CA THR A 419 -15.40 -3.43 16.96
C THR A 419 -13.98 -3.13 17.43
N THR A 420 -13.10 -4.10 17.23
CA THR A 420 -11.64 -3.95 17.29
C THR A 420 -10.99 -4.13 15.92
N ALA A 421 -11.82 -4.25 14.88
CA ALA A 421 -11.34 -4.45 13.52
C ALA A 421 -10.57 -3.21 13.03
N ARG A 422 -9.57 -3.49 12.20
CA ARG A 422 -8.88 -2.45 11.44
C ARG A 422 -9.20 -2.59 9.96
N PHE A 423 -9.25 -1.47 9.28
CA PHE A 423 -9.34 -1.42 7.83
C PHE A 423 -8.10 -0.70 7.31
N ARG A 424 -7.19 -1.45 6.69
CA ARG A 424 -5.87 -0.94 6.30
C ARG A 424 -5.15 -0.29 7.51
N PHE A 425 -5.05 1.03 7.55
CA PHE A 425 -4.34 1.79 8.58
C PHE A 425 -5.29 2.47 9.59
N HIS A 426 -6.61 2.32 9.40
CA HIS A 426 -7.65 2.98 10.18
C HIS A 426 -8.22 2.05 11.25
N ASP A 427 -8.62 2.62 12.37
CA ASP A 427 -9.47 1.91 13.33
C ASP A 427 -10.88 1.81 12.74
N GLY A 428 -11.42 0.61 12.64
CA GLY A 428 -12.74 0.36 12.06
C GLY A 428 -13.85 1.16 12.73
N LYS A 429 -13.73 1.41 14.03
CA LYS A 429 -14.62 2.28 14.79
C LYS A 429 -14.83 3.65 14.12
N ASN A 430 -13.79 4.27 13.59
CA ASN A 430 -13.87 5.60 12.99
C ASN A 430 -14.66 5.57 11.67
N ILE A 431 -14.44 4.57 10.83
CA ILE A 431 -15.18 4.41 9.57
C ILE A 431 -16.66 4.10 9.87
N ILE A 432 -16.92 3.14 10.75
CA ILE A 432 -18.29 2.72 11.10
C ILE A 432 -19.05 3.86 11.78
N GLY A 433 -18.40 4.59 12.70
CA GLY A 433 -18.99 5.72 13.40
C GLY A 433 -19.34 6.89 12.47
N ALA A 434 -18.52 7.15 11.44
CA ALA A 434 -18.84 8.13 10.40
C ALA A 434 -20.09 7.71 9.61
N LEU A 435 -20.18 6.46 9.17
CA LEU A 435 -21.34 5.92 8.45
C LEU A 435 -22.62 5.93 9.32
N ALA A 436 -22.51 5.48 10.58
CA ALA A 436 -23.63 5.51 11.53
C ALA A 436 -24.16 6.94 11.75
N GLY A 437 -23.24 7.91 11.93
CA GLY A 437 -23.63 9.30 12.12
C GLY A 437 -24.29 9.94 10.89
N ILE A 438 -23.86 9.56 9.67
CA ILE A 438 -24.54 9.99 8.42
C ILE A 438 -25.94 9.40 8.34
N LEU A 439 -26.11 8.10 8.60
CA LEU A 439 -27.43 7.46 8.53
C LEU A 439 -28.38 8.01 9.61
N GLU A 440 -27.90 8.18 10.84
CA GLU A 440 -28.68 8.78 11.94
C GLU A 440 -29.14 10.20 11.58
N GLY A 441 -28.22 11.00 11.06
CA GLY A 441 -28.53 12.35 10.65
C GLY A 441 -29.55 12.42 9.53
N GLN A 442 -29.45 11.50 8.55
CA GLN A 442 -30.40 11.46 7.45
C GLN A 442 -31.79 11.00 7.89
N ILE A 443 -31.91 10.03 8.82
CA ILE A 443 -33.19 9.66 9.43
C ILE A 443 -33.84 10.88 10.12
N LYS A 444 -33.09 11.60 10.96
CA LYS A 444 -33.56 12.79 11.62
C LYS A 444 -33.96 13.92 10.65
N TRP A 445 -33.22 14.06 9.55
CA TRP A 445 -33.54 15.01 8.49
C TRP A 445 -34.89 14.69 7.85
N ASP A 446 -35.12 13.44 7.48
CA ASP A 446 -36.37 13.01 6.83
C ASP A 446 -37.58 13.10 7.80
N ASP A 447 -37.36 13.02 9.12
CA ASP A 447 -38.33 13.32 10.19
C ASP A 447 -38.54 14.81 10.44
N GLY A 448 -37.87 15.71 9.72
CA GLY A 448 -37.96 17.18 9.87
C GLY A 448 -37.14 17.76 11.02
N ASN A 449 -36.34 16.98 11.72
CA ASN A 449 -35.46 17.43 12.81
C ASN A 449 -34.07 17.80 12.29
N ILE A 450 -33.93 18.95 11.64
CA ILE A 450 -32.71 19.39 10.98
C ILE A 450 -31.59 19.69 12.00
N GLU A 451 -31.91 20.29 13.16
CA GLU A 451 -30.95 20.53 14.24
C GLU A 451 -30.35 19.21 14.76
N GLY A 452 -31.21 18.20 14.99
CA GLY A 452 -30.75 16.88 15.40
C GLY A 452 -29.95 16.16 14.30
N ALA A 453 -30.27 16.40 13.03
CA ALA A 453 -29.48 15.92 11.90
C ALA A 453 -28.08 16.54 11.88
N ALA A 454 -27.98 17.88 12.03
CA ALA A 454 -26.69 18.58 12.09
C ALA A 454 -25.80 18.07 13.25
N GLU A 455 -26.38 17.75 14.41
CA GLU A 455 -25.65 17.16 15.54
C GLU A 455 -25.08 15.76 15.19
N ALA A 456 -25.87 14.93 14.52
CA ALA A 456 -25.43 13.59 14.10
C ALA A 456 -24.32 13.68 13.02
N PHE A 457 -24.47 14.54 12.02
CA PHE A 457 -23.45 14.78 11.00
C PHE A 457 -22.16 15.36 11.60
N ARG A 458 -22.24 16.25 12.58
CA ARG A 458 -21.06 16.75 13.32
C ARG A 458 -20.36 15.64 14.13
N ARG A 459 -21.08 14.62 14.61
CA ARG A 459 -20.44 13.42 15.18
C ARG A 459 -19.74 12.59 14.11
N ALA A 460 -20.37 12.44 12.94
CA ALA A 460 -19.77 11.75 11.81
C ALA A 460 -18.46 12.41 11.35
N THR A 461 -18.42 13.76 11.26
CA THR A 461 -17.17 14.48 10.91
C THR A 461 -16.05 14.21 11.92
N ARG A 462 -16.33 14.17 13.23
CA ARG A 462 -15.30 13.84 14.23
C ARG A 462 -14.69 12.45 14.08
N TYR A 463 -15.49 11.45 13.70
CA TYR A 463 -14.98 10.12 13.38
C TYR A 463 -14.15 10.14 12.09
N TYR A 464 -14.61 10.85 11.08
CA TYR A 464 -13.93 10.99 9.80
C TYR A 464 -12.58 11.71 9.95
N ASP A 465 -12.54 12.83 10.67
CA ASP A 465 -11.32 13.61 10.96
C ASP A 465 -10.27 12.83 11.81
N SER A 466 -10.67 11.68 12.37
CA SER A 466 -9.75 10.77 13.09
C SER A 466 -9.14 9.71 12.18
N LEU A 467 -9.43 9.72 10.88
CA LEU A 467 -8.80 8.84 9.91
C LEU A 467 -7.36 9.31 9.62
N ASN A 468 -6.51 8.37 9.28
CA ASN A 468 -5.15 8.66 8.83
C ASN A 468 -5.14 8.94 7.33
N TYR A 469 -4.03 9.49 6.82
CA TYR A 469 -3.79 9.51 5.38
C TYR A 469 -3.84 8.10 4.78
N ASP A 470 -4.51 7.92 3.66
CA ASP A 470 -4.59 6.67 2.88
C ASP A 470 -4.76 6.94 1.37
N GLU A 471 -4.53 5.94 0.56
CA GLU A 471 -4.55 5.97 -0.91
C GLU A 471 -5.50 4.89 -1.47
N PRO A 472 -6.74 5.26 -1.78
CA PRO A 472 -7.45 6.44 -1.36
C PRO A 472 -8.02 6.27 0.06
N GLU A 473 -8.68 7.30 0.56
CA GLU A 473 -9.48 7.22 1.78
C GLU A 473 -10.56 6.13 1.70
N PRO A 474 -11.00 5.58 2.86
CA PRO A 474 -11.94 4.46 2.86
C PRO A 474 -13.35 4.80 2.40
N LEU A 475 -13.76 6.07 2.48
CA LEU A 475 -15.11 6.51 2.10
C LEU A 475 -15.05 7.41 0.85
N PRO A 476 -15.94 7.21 -0.15
CA PRO A 476 -15.95 8.01 -1.39
C PRO A 476 -16.73 9.32 -1.25
N PHE A 477 -16.85 9.79 -0.04
CA PHE A 477 -17.53 11.03 0.34
C PHE A 477 -17.15 11.45 1.75
N SER A 478 -17.19 12.76 1.99
CA SER A 478 -17.00 13.34 3.32
C SER A 478 -18.34 13.56 4.04
N PRO A 479 -18.45 13.31 5.36
CA PRO A 479 -19.62 13.69 6.15
C PRO A 479 -19.90 15.20 6.14
N ARG A 480 -18.91 16.03 5.79
CA ARG A 480 -19.07 17.48 5.66
C ARG A 480 -20.07 17.87 4.57
N HIS A 481 -20.26 17.03 3.54
CA HIS A 481 -21.30 17.24 2.53
C HIS A 481 -22.71 17.29 3.15
N TRP A 482 -23.00 16.43 4.14
CA TRP A 482 -24.28 16.44 4.88
C TRP A 482 -24.35 17.53 5.93
N LEU A 483 -23.26 17.79 6.65
CA LEU A 483 -23.24 18.82 7.69
C LEU A 483 -23.40 20.20 7.08
N GLY A 484 -22.71 20.51 5.99
CA GLY A 484 -22.88 21.76 5.24
C GLY A 484 -24.30 21.94 4.73
N ALA A 485 -24.91 20.87 4.16
CA ALA A 485 -26.31 20.90 3.73
C ALA A 485 -27.28 21.17 4.91
N ALA A 486 -27.04 20.60 6.09
CA ALA A 486 -27.84 20.85 7.27
C ALA A 486 -27.74 22.31 7.72
N TYR A 487 -26.54 22.90 7.71
CA TYR A 487 -26.39 24.34 8.01
C TYR A 487 -27.03 25.22 6.96
N LEU A 488 -27.00 24.88 5.67
CA LEU A 488 -27.76 25.59 4.64
C LEU A 488 -29.26 25.58 4.94
N ALA A 489 -29.83 24.44 5.32
CA ALA A 489 -31.25 24.30 5.64
C ALA A 489 -31.63 25.07 6.90
N LEU A 490 -30.72 25.21 7.87
CA LEU A 490 -30.91 26.02 9.09
C LEU A 490 -30.68 27.53 8.88
N GLY A 491 -30.26 27.97 7.68
CA GLY A 491 -29.90 29.36 7.41
C GLY A 491 -28.55 29.79 8.00
N ALA A 492 -27.75 28.85 8.50
CA ALA A 492 -26.41 29.08 9.07
C ALA A 492 -25.34 29.09 7.98
N TYR A 493 -25.44 30.01 7.03
CA TYR A 493 -24.69 30.01 5.78
C TYR A 493 -23.16 30.14 5.96
N ASP A 494 -22.71 30.95 6.94
CA ASP A 494 -21.26 31.04 7.24
C ASP A 494 -20.70 29.71 7.78
N ALA A 495 -21.47 28.99 8.61
CA ALA A 495 -21.06 27.68 9.10
C ALA A 495 -21.10 26.63 7.99
N ALA A 496 -22.07 26.70 7.07
CA ALA A 496 -22.11 25.81 5.90
C ALA A 496 -20.88 26.01 5.00
N LEU A 497 -20.56 27.28 4.70
CA LEU A 497 -19.37 27.60 3.89
C LEU A 497 -18.09 27.08 4.52
N ALA A 498 -17.93 27.28 5.84
CA ALA A 498 -16.74 26.80 6.56
C ALA A 498 -16.57 25.27 6.47
N GLU A 499 -17.66 24.47 6.53
CA GLU A 499 -17.56 23.02 6.38
C GLU A 499 -17.16 22.60 4.96
N TYR A 500 -17.66 23.30 3.93
CA TYR A 500 -17.28 23.02 2.55
C TYR A 500 -15.84 23.46 2.24
N GLU A 501 -15.38 24.58 2.82
CA GLU A 501 -14.00 25.03 2.71
C GLU A 501 -13.05 24.02 3.37
N LEU A 502 -13.36 23.53 4.59
CA LEU A 502 -12.60 22.47 5.26
C LEU A 502 -12.57 21.16 4.47
N ASP A 503 -13.66 20.81 3.78
CA ASP A 503 -13.65 19.63 2.91
C ASP A 503 -12.79 19.83 1.66
N MET A 504 -12.80 21.03 1.10
CA MET A 504 -11.97 21.35 -0.07
C MET A 504 -10.48 21.53 0.26
N ASP A 505 -10.11 21.74 1.51
CA ASP A 505 -8.72 21.70 1.96
C ASP A 505 -8.14 20.26 1.82
N ASP A 506 -8.98 19.23 2.11
CA ASP A 506 -8.60 17.83 1.97
C ASP A 506 -8.92 17.25 0.57
N HIS A 507 -10.03 17.71 -0.04
CA HIS A 507 -10.54 17.22 -1.34
C HIS A 507 -10.78 18.38 -2.31
N PRO A 508 -9.72 19.01 -2.83
CA PRO A 508 -9.87 20.18 -3.69
C PRO A 508 -10.78 19.89 -4.90
N ASN A 509 -11.56 20.87 -5.31
CA ASN A 509 -12.40 20.82 -6.52
C ASN A 509 -13.41 19.66 -6.59
N ASN A 510 -13.74 18.99 -5.47
CA ASN A 510 -14.82 18.01 -5.52
C ASN A 510 -16.16 18.71 -5.80
N VAL A 511 -16.95 18.15 -6.70
CA VAL A 511 -18.18 18.80 -7.20
C VAL A 511 -19.22 19.06 -6.11
N TRP A 512 -19.23 18.25 -5.05
CA TRP A 512 -20.22 18.29 -3.98
C TRP A 512 -20.00 19.50 -3.06
N SER A 513 -18.78 19.72 -2.61
CA SER A 513 -18.43 20.89 -1.78
C SER A 513 -18.41 22.16 -2.59
N LEU A 514 -17.96 22.13 -3.85
CA LEU A 514 -18.09 23.29 -4.76
C LEU A 514 -19.55 23.73 -4.91
N HIS A 515 -20.48 22.80 -5.13
CA HIS A 515 -21.90 23.10 -5.24
C HIS A 515 -22.48 23.71 -3.93
N GLY A 516 -22.15 23.08 -2.79
CA GLY A 516 -22.59 23.53 -1.48
C GLY A 516 -22.05 24.90 -1.11
N ALA A 517 -20.74 25.13 -1.31
CA ALA A 517 -20.08 26.39 -1.04
C ALA A 517 -20.61 27.53 -1.94
N THR A 518 -20.80 27.24 -3.23
CA THR A 518 -21.44 28.19 -4.17
C THR A 518 -22.82 28.64 -3.63
N THR A 519 -23.64 27.67 -3.20
CA THR A 519 -24.95 27.94 -2.62
C THR A 519 -24.86 28.80 -1.35
N ALA A 520 -23.91 28.48 -0.45
CA ALA A 520 -23.70 29.25 0.79
C ALA A 520 -23.29 30.70 0.49
N MET A 521 -22.33 30.90 -0.42
CA MET A 521 -21.85 32.23 -0.82
C MET A 521 -22.94 33.06 -1.47
N GLN A 522 -23.78 32.48 -2.34
CA GLN A 522 -24.95 33.15 -2.91
C GLN A 522 -25.92 33.64 -1.83
N LYS A 523 -26.21 32.79 -0.82
CA LYS A 523 -27.09 33.17 0.31
C LYS A 523 -26.48 34.25 1.19
N LEU A 524 -25.18 34.34 1.31
CA LEU A 524 -24.42 35.37 2.01
C LEU A 524 -24.28 36.68 1.19
N GLY A 525 -24.62 36.67 -0.09
CA GLY A 525 -24.41 37.80 -0.99
C GLY A 525 -22.94 38.08 -1.28
N ARG A 526 -22.08 37.07 -1.17
CA ARG A 526 -20.63 37.14 -1.50
C ARG A 526 -20.42 37.00 -3.01
N ASP A 527 -19.26 37.45 -3.51
CA ASP A 527 -18.83 37.20 -4.89
C ASP A 527 -18.60 35.73 -5.12
N THR A 528 -19.28 35.13 -6.10
CA THR A 528 -19.27 33.69 -6.43
C THR A 528 -18.53 33.37 -7.71
N LYS A 529 -17.99 34.37 -8.40
CA LYS A 529 -17.44 34.18 -9.74
C LYS A 529 -16.32 33.13 -9.82
N GLU A 530 -15.43 33.10 -8.83
CA GLU A 530 -14.30 32.15 -8.80
C GLU A 530 -14.80 30.74 -8.55
N ILE A 531 -15.61 30.53 -7.52
CA ILE A 531 -16.13 29.20 -7.17
C ILE A 531 -17.11 28.66 -8.23
N GLU A 532 -17.92 29.52 -8.86
CA GLU A 532 -18.76 29.13 -10.00
C GLU A 532 -17.93 28.68 -11.19
N THR A 533 -16.80 29.37 -11.48
CA THR A 533 -15.87 28.95 -12.52
C THR A 533 -15.26 27.58 -12.20
N ALA A 534 -14.88 27.34 -10.96
CA ALA A 534 -14.35 26.03 -10.53
C ALA A 534 -15.41 24.94 -10.63
N LEU A 535 -16.63 25.20 -10.19
CA LEU A 535 -17.76 24.27 -10.29
C LEU A 535 -18.09 23.97 -11.76
N ASP A 536 -18.19 24.98 -12.63
CA ASP A 536 -18.45 24.79 -14.06
C ASP A 536 -17.36 23.93 -14.71
N SER A 537 -16.10 24.13 -14.32
CA SER A 537 -14.99 23.31 -14.82
C SER A 537 -15.11 21.85 -14.36
N ALA A 538 -15.37 21.62 -13.08
CA ALA A 538 -15.53 20.27 -12.52
C ALA A 538 -16.75 19.56 -13.12
N MET A 539 -17.84 20.27 -13.36
CA MET A 539 -19.06 19.73 -13.97
C MET A 539 -18.92 19.36 -15.45
N GLN A 540 -17.85 19.77 -16.15
CA GLN A 540 -17.59 19.28 -17.52
C GLN A 540 -17.24 17.79 -17.54
N PHE A 541 -16.65 17.29 -16.48
CA PHE A 541 -16.30 15.88 -16.32
C PHE A 541 -17.44 15.08 -15.67
N ALA A 542 -18.20 15.69 -14.76
CA ALA A 542 -19.28 15.03 -14.04
C ALA A 542 -20.45 14.62 -14.96
N ASP A 543 -21.06 13.48 -14.67
CA ASP A 543 -22.25 12.97 -15.36
C ASP A 543 -23.51 12.95 -14.43
N VAL A 544 -23.47 13.72 -13.36
CA VAL A 544 -24.54 13.83 -12.35
C VAL A 544 -25.25 15.19 -12.42
N TRP A 545 -26.48 15.22 -11.92
CA TRP A 545 -27.23 16.44 -11.69
C TRP A 545 -27.26 16.73 -10.19
N LEU A 546 -26.54 17.77 -9.75
CA LEU A 546 -26.47 18.13 -8.33
C LEU A 546 -27.71 18.91 -7.89
N LEU A 547 -28.43 18.37 -6.93
CA LEU A 547 -29.56 19.05 -6.27
C LEU A 547 -29.14 19.66 -4.93
N ASP A 548 -28.24 18.98 -4.22
CA ASP A 548 -27.54 19.49 -3.04
C ASP A 548 -26.19 18.78 -2.89
N SER A 549 -25.44 19.07 -1.83
CA SER A 549 -24.12 18.48 -1.60
C SER A 549 -24.16 17.04 -1.05
N ARG A 550 -25.33 16.50 -0.72
CA ARG A 550 -25.50 15.13 -0.21
C ARG A 550 -25.55 14.10 -1.34
N LEU A 551 -26.23 12.98 -1.13
CA LEU A 551 -26.44 11.92 -2.12
C LEU A 551 -27.69 12.16 -2.97
#